data_e545efb4fe090aa55347aeab9424d9bc
#
_entry.id   e545efb4fe090aa55347aeab9424d9bc
#
_cell.length_a   1.000
_cell.length_b   1.000
_cell.length_c   1.000
_cell.angle_alpha   90.00
_cell.angle_beta   90.00
_cell.angle_gamma   90.00
#
_symmetry.space_group_name_H-M   'P 1'
#
loop_
_entity.id
_entity.type
_entity.pdbx_description
1 polymer ?
#
loop_
_entity_poly.entity_id
_entity_poly.type
_entity_poly.pdbx_seq_one_letter_code
_entity_poly.pdbx_strand_id
1 'polypeptide(L)'
;MVNICNSEQHVVLMRILDARNRPSITPDMPLWKLKLTEEEYTNLKETLVQNAYRLEDFGIEAALCYAEWWRRDYNGGIPSREDVAVGLGLPHYCWEQLYKAARHGLKSHGFAFIHSLKGNEYFRTLLNQGGLPVNYIKNGTNLSGFSRFLIGLVEELSSINIDWDDNNIDLIKNFNCIAYLGKAFKNDNIYDVSLQIAHAIISEEDRWLPYDDTDSSLSELTKSLKREYRRVKSEHRTKPLSLSWKLRLTSSKTANLFVNLNIVKEISSKSIEGLNYQSCYTFDVFVSGILVGKYVRKSLVKDDKGEVIGAIYSRITVGVANDIKWSGEPVVEVKIRCDNDDRLFPTLCGSYPPNFECPQVFQMLDDNVYSLKSTANAENNIAVFSTNWKCDGSHNLLLNGELYSAIKFTDKVGIVI
;
A
#
# COMPACT_ATOMS: atom_id res chain seq x y z
N MET A 1 23.90 -35.73 1.65
CA MET A 1 23.99 -35.68 3.12
C MET A 1 25.31 -35.01 3.48
N VAL A 2 25.29 -33.72 3.72
CA VAL A 2 26.46 -32.98 4.20
C VAL A 2 26.49 -33.23 5.71
N ASN A 3 27.57 -33.80 6.20
CA ASN A 3 27.83 -33.94 7.63
C ASN A 3 27.80 -32.54 8.27
N ILE A 4 26.72 -32.22 8.94
CA ILE A 4 26.63 -31.05 9.83
C ILE A 4 27.54 -31.43 11.01
N CYS A 5 28.72 -30.86 11.00
CA CYS A 5 29.72 -31.06 12.03
C CYS A 5 29.13 -30.60 13.36
N ASN A 6 29.06 -31.51 14.29
CA ASN A 6 28.69 -31.31 15.70
C ASN A 6 29.43 -30.09 16.24
N SER A 7 28.71 -29.04 16.57
CA SER A 7 29.21 -28.15 17.61
C SER A 7 28.10 -27.28 18.16
N GLU A 8 28.19 -26.98 19.42
CA GLU A 8 27.49 -25.95 20.14
C GLU A 8 27.50 -24.58 19.39
N GLN A 9 28.23 -24.49 18.30
CA GLN A 9 28.52 -23.28 17.50
C GLN A 9 27.29 -22.75 16.72
N HIS A 10 26.43 -23.62 16.19
CA HIS A 10 25.26 -23.21 15.41
C HIS A 10 23.94 -23.28 16.19
N VAL A 11 24.00 -23.34 17.52
CA VAL A 11 22.81 -23.51 18.36
C VAL A 11 21.78 -22.40 18.14
N VAL A 12 22.25 -21.18 17.96
CA VAL A 12 21.34 -20.02 17.73
C VAL A 12 20.66 -20.15 16.38
N LEU A 13 21.42 -20.41 15.32
CA LEU A 13 20.86 -20.59 13.98
C LEU A 13 19.89 -21.78 13.92
N MET A 14 20.28 -22.93 14.51
CA MET A 14 19.42 -24.10 14.54
C MET A 14 18.13 -23.84 15.30
N ARG A 15 18.17 -23.15 16.43
CA ARG A 15 16.96 -22.72 17.17
C ARG A 15 16.06 -21.83 16.31
N ILE A 16 16.65 -20.90 15.55
CA ILE A 16 15.92 -20.03 14.65
C ILE A 16 15.20 -20.84 13.55
N LEU A 17 15.88 -21.80 12.95
CA LEU A 17 15.34 -22.63 11.88
C LEU A 17 14.27 -23.62 12.39
N ASP A 18 14.51 -24.26 13.53
CA ASP A 18 13.61 -25.27 14.10
C ASP A 18 12.34 -24.66 14.71
N ALA A 19 12.46 -23.48 15.36
CA ALA A 19 11.35 -22.88 16.12
C ALA A 19 10.13 -22.50 15.26
N ARG A 20 10.29 -22.36 13.95
CA ARG A 20 9.24 -21.85 13.06
C ARG A 20 9.00 -22.68 11.81
N ASN A 21 9.44 -23.93 11.74
CA ASN A 21 9.37 -24.75 10.51
C ASN A 21 9.90 -23.99 9.28
N ARG A 22 10.97 -23.23 9.43
CA ARG A 22 11.55 -22.46 8.34
C ARG A 22 12.24 -23.37 7.33
N PRO A 23 12.24 -22.93 6.04
CA PRO A 23 12.95 -23.71 5.03
C PRO A 23 14.43 -23.77 5.34
N SER A 24 15.05 -24.91 5.04
CA SER A 24 16.51 -25.04 5.09
C SER A 24 17.15 -24.02 4.13
N ILE A 25 18.32 -23.50 4.52
CA ILE A 25 19.08 -22.62 3.63
C ILE A 25 19.55 -23.42 2.42
N THR A 26 19.04 -23.05 1.25
CA THR A 26 19.40 -23.70 -0.02
C THR A 26 20.26 -22.75 -0.88
N PRO A 27 21.06 -23.27 -1.83
CA PRO A 27 21.95 -22.48 -2.65
C PRO A 27 21.32 -21.33 -3.42
N ASP A 28 20.05 -21.47 -3.80
CA ASP A 28 19.33 -20.52 -4.64
C ASP A 28 18.35 -19.63 -3.86
N MET A 29 18.26 -19.85 -2.54
CA MET A 29 17.33 -19.09 -1.71
C MET A 29 18.00 -17.83 -1.16
N PRO A 30 17.51 -16.62 -1.49
CA PRO A 30 17.97 -15.39 -0.87
C PRO A 30 17.77 -15.42 0.65
N LEU A 31 18.75 -14.91 1.41
CA LEU A 31 18.72 -14.99 2.88
C LEU A 31 17.53 -14.25 3.52
N TRP A 32 17.00 -13.20 2.88
CA TRP A 32 15.83 -12.50 3.37
C TRP A 32 14.56 -13.38 3.47
N LYS A 33 14.49 -14.47 2.71
CA LYS A 33 13.37 -15.45 2.77
C LYS A 33 13.31 -16.20 4.10
N LEU A 34 14.36 -16.15 4.90
CA LEU A 34 14.34 -16.68 6.26
C LEU A 34 13.47 -15.84 7.21
N LYS A 35 13.12 -14.60 6.83
CA LYS A 35 12.23 -13.72 7.60
C LYS A 35 12.64 -13.57 9.07
N LEU A 36 13.92 -13.29 9.33
CA LEU A 36 14.42 -13.12 10.70
C LEU A 36 13.67 -12.01 11.42
N THR A 37 13.33 -12.25 12.69
CA THR A 37 12.80 -11.22 13.58
C THR A 37 13.90 -10.30 14.08
N GLU A 38 13.53 -9.18 14.69
CA GLU A 38 14.49 -8.27 15.32
C GLU A 38 15.23 -8.94 16.49
N GLU A 39 14.51 -9.74 17.28
CA GLU A 39 15.08 -10.50 18.38
C GLU A 39 16.10 -11.55 17.88
N GLU A 40 15.75 -12.30 16.83
CA GLU A 40 16.63 -13.29 16.21
C GLU A 40 17.90 -12.62 15.64
N TYR A 41 17.76 -11.48 14.99
CA TYR A 41 18.89 -10.71 14.50
C TYR A 41 19.78 -10.19 15.64
N THR A 42 19.17 -9.71 16.71
CA THR A 42 19.90 -9.25 17.90
C THR A 42 20.70 -10.41 18.51
N ASN A 43 20.09 -11.58 18.67
CA ASN A 43 20.76 -12.78 19.17
C ASN A 43 21.94 -13.21 18.28
N LEU A 44 21.80 -13.10 16.95
CA LEU A 44 22.90 -13.37 16.02
C LEU A 44 24.04 -12.36 16.17
N LYS A 45 23.75 -11.07 16.30
CA LYS A 45 24.76 -10.03 16.55
C LYS A 45 25.53 -10.30 17.86
N GLU A 46 24.81 -10.56 18.94
CA GLU A 46 25.42 -10.89 20.21
C GLU A 46 26.33 -12.11 20.13
N THR A 47 25.89 -13.15 19.40
CA THR A 47 26.69 -14.36 19.16
C THR A 47 28.01 -14.03 18.46
N LEU A 48 27.98 -13.19 17.42
CA LEU A 48 29.19 -12.77 16.70
C LEU A 48 30.10 -11.91 17.57
N VAL A 49 29.54 -10.98 18.35
CA VAL A 49 30.32 -10.12 19.25
C VAL A 49 31.00 -10.93 20.33
N GLN A 50 30.31 -11.88 20.97
CA GLN A 50 30.87 -12.76 21.98
C GLN A 50 31.97 -13.67 21.43
N ASN A 51 31.94 -13.98 20.15
CA ASN A 51 32.88 -14.86 19.45
C ASN A 51 33.78 -14.12 18.45
N ALA A 52 34.03 -12.84 18.66
CA ALA A 52 34.82 -11.98 17.76
C ALA A 52 36.23 -12.50 17.46
N TYR A 53 36.79 -13.35 18.31
CA TYR A 53 38.13 -13.97 18.16
C TYR A 53 38.15 -15.22 17.29
N ARG A 54 36.97 -15.77 16.89
CA ARG A 54 36.82 -16.97 16.07
C ARG A 54 35.65 -16.87 15.09
N LEU A 55 35.49 -15.74 14.41
CA LEU A 55 34.38 -15.48 13.49
C LEU A 55 34.29 -16.49 12.33
N GLU A 56 35.41 -17.13 11.98
CA GLU A 56 35.48 -18.18 10.95
C GLU A 56 34.56 -19.38 11.23
N ASP A 57 34.27 -19.67 12.49
CA ASP A 57 33.36 -20.74 12.89
C ASP A 57 31.88 -20.42 12.67
N PHE A 58 31.53 -19.14 12.43
CA PHE A 58 30.18 -18.63 12.34
C PHE A 58 29.86 -18.11 10.93
N GLY A 59 30.22 -18.88 9.91
CA GLY A 59 30.17 -18.41 8.54
C GLY A 59 28.80 -18.02 8.03
N ILE A 60 27.76 -18.84 8.26
CA ILE A 60 26.42 -18.55 7.78
C ILE A 60 25.73 -17.50 8.64
N GLU A 61 25.99 -17.45 9.93
CA GLU A 61 25.53 -16.41 10.84
C GLU A 61 26.08 -15.04 10.44
N ALA A 62 27.37 -15.00 10.07
CA ALA A 62 27.98 -13.79 9.53
C ALA A 62 27.31 -13.33 8.24
N ALA A 63 26.99 -14.24 7.32
CA ALA A 63 26.28 -13.92 6.09
C ALA A 63 24.87 -13.38 6.35
N LEU A 64 24.14 -14.00 7.29
CA LEU A 64 22.82 -13.52 7.73
C LEU A 64 22.92 -12.14 8.36
N CYS A 65 23.94 -11.88 9.19
CA CYS A 65 24.15 -10.57 9.78
C CYS A 65 24.45 -9.49 8.72
N TYR A 66 25.19 -9.79 7.65
CA TYR A 66 25.38 -8.87 6.51
C TYR A 66 24.04 -8.53 5.83
N ALA A 67 23.22 -9.56 5.58
CA ALA A 67 21.92 -9.41 4.96
C ALA A 67 20.96 -8.57 5.81
N GLU A 68 20.89 -8.88 7.12
CA GLU A 68 20.02 -8.18 8.05
C GLU A 68 20.49 -6.75 8.34
N TRP A 69 21.80 -6.51 8.43
CA TRP A 69 22.35 -5.16 8.54
C TRP A 69 21.93 -4.30 7.35
N TRP A 70 22.02 -4.82 6.12
CA TRP A 70 21.55 -4.13 4.93
C TRP A 70 20.06 -3.79 5.03
N ARG A 71 19.26 -4.74 5.45
CA ARG A 71 17.81 -4.59 5.57
C ARG A 71 17.40 -3.58 6.64
N ARG A 72 18.03 -3.65 7.83
CA ARG A 72 17.58 -2.93 9.03
C ARG A 72 18.39 -1.70 9.38
N ASP A 73 19.71 -1.75 9.23
CA ASP A 73 20.61 -0.75 9.83
C ASP A 73 21.20 0.20 8.77
N TYR A 74 21.19 -0.18 7.49
CA TYR A 74 21.73 0.67 6.43
C TYR A 74 20.90 1.95 6.24
N ASN A 75 21.58 3.12 6.37
CA ASN A 75 20.96 4.46 6.29
C ASN A 75 21.35 5.27 5.05
N GLY A 76 22.11 4.70 4.13
CA GLY A 76 22.55 5.39 2.91
C GLY A 76 24.07 5.58 2.83
N GLY A 77 24.50 6.22 1.77
CA GLY A 77 25.92 6.35 1.44
C GLY A 77 26.46 5.15 0.67
N ILE A 78 27.79 5.09 0.55
CA ILE A 78 28.47 3.94 -0.05
C ILE A 78 28.83 2.98 1.09
N PRO A 79 28.16 1.81 1.19
CA PRO A 79 28.43 0.89 2.28
C PRO A 79 29.85 0.33 2.17
N SER A 80 30.53 0.27 3.28
CA SER A 80 31.83 -0.37 3.44
C SER A 80 31.72 -1.63 4.30
N ARG A 81 32.73 -2.49 4.26
CA ARG A 81 32.78 -3.68 5.12
C ARG A 81 32.99 -3.32 6.57
N GLU A 82 33.69 -2.24 6.79
CA GLU A 82 33.94 -1.63 8.09
C GLU A 82 32.63 -1.13 8.73
N ASP A 83 31.79 -0.47 7.94
CA ASP A 83 30.47 0.00 8.42
C ASP A 83 29.60 -1.15 8.91
N VAL A 84 29.63 -2.27 8.19
CA VAL A 84 28.89 -3.48 8.60
C VAL A 84 29.44 -4.00 9.94
N ALA A 85 30.77 -4.17 10.08
CA ALA A 85 31.37 -4.67 11.31
C ALA A 85 31.02 -3.78 12.51
N VAL A 86 31.14 -2.47 12.35
CA VAL A 86 30.80 -1.48 13.40
C VAL A 86 29.30 -1.50 13.70
N GLY A 87 28.45 -1.56 12.67
CA GLY A 87 26.99 -1.63 12.83
C GLY A 87 26.51 -2.90 13.52
N LEU A 88 27.27 -3.98 13.42
CA LEU A 88 27.02 -5.21 14.17
C LEU A 88 27.56 -5.20 15.61
N GLY A 89 28.24 -4.12 16.00
CA GLY A 89 28.86 -4.00 17.34
C GLY A 89 30.23 -4.68 17.45
N LEU A 90 30.84 -5.09 16.32
CA LEU A 90 32.16 -5.66 16.30
C LEU A 90 33.23 -4.56 16.24
N PRO A 91 34.44 -4.81 16.79
CA PRO A 91 35.57 -3.92 16.60
C PRO A 91 35.87 -3.71 15.11
N HIS A 92 36.23 -2.49 14.73
CA HIS A 92 36.52 -2.12 13.34
C HIS A 92 37.51 -3.08 12.65
N TYR A 93 38.53 -3.54 13.33
CA TYR A 93 39.54 -4.45 12.76
C TYR A 93 39.00 -5.87 12.46
N CYS A 94 37.81 -6.24 12.93
CA CYS A 94 37.21 -7.55 12.67
C CYS A 94 36.56 -7.65 11.28
N TRP A 95 36.47 -6.55 10.51
CA TRP A 95 35.75 -6.52 9.23
C TRP A 95 36.27 -7.58 8.23
N GLU A 96 37.57 -7.80 8.17
CA GLU A 96 38.16 -8.76 7.24
C GLU A 96 37.82 -10.21 7.60
N GLN A 97 37.88 -10.55 8.88
CA GLN A 97 37.52 -11.87 9.39
C GLN A 97 36.03 -12.14 9.20
N LEU A 98 35.18 -11.17 9.55
CA LEU A 98 33.73 -11.24 9.36
C LEU A 98 33.38 -11.46 7.88
N TYR A 99 34.00 -10.73 6.97
CA TYR A 99 33.77 -10.86 5.53
C TYR A 99 34.23 -12.23 4.99
N LYS A 100 35.40 -12.72 5.44
CA LYS A 100 35.89 -14.08 5.08
C LYS A 100 34.96 -15.15 5.60
N ALA A 101 34.48 -15.01 6.85
CA ALA A 101 33.55 -15.95 7.47
C ALA A 101 32.24 -16.03 6.66
N ALA A 102 31.59 -14.89 6.37
CA ALA A 102 30.37 -14.82 5.57
C ALA A 102 30.55 -15.50 4.20
N ARG A 103 31.69 -15.23 3.55
CA ARG A 103 32.02 -15.85 2.27
C ARG A 103 32.17 -17.36 2.38
N HIS A 104 32.85 -17.84 3.43
CA HIS A 104 33.02 -19.26 3.68
C HIS A 104 31.68 -19.95 3.97
N GLY A 105 30.85 -19.35 4.80
CA GLY A 105 29.52 -19.84 5.13
C GLY A 105 28.63 -20.04 3.92
N LEU A 106 28.54 -19.03 3.05
CA LEU A 106 27.76 -19.14 1.81
C LEU A 106 28.33 -20.18 0.86
N LYS A 107 29.67 -20.29 0.76
CA LYS A 107 30.31 -21.29 -0.06
C LYS A 107 29.98 -22.70 0.42
N SER A 108 30.02 -22.96 1.72
CA SER A 108 29.72 -24.27 2.31
C SER A 108 28.23 -24.65 2.10
N HIS A 109 27.34 -23.68 1.93
CA HIS A 109 25.92 -23.88 1.60
C HIS A 109 25.65 -23.89 0.09
N GLY A 110 26.70 -23.85 -0.76
CA GLY A 110 26.59 -24.06 -2.19
C GLY A 110 26.14 -22.87 -3.01
N PHE A 111 26.12 -21.64 -2.45
CA PHE A 111 25.70 -20.43 -3.19
C PHE A 111 26.59 -20.17 -4.42
N ALA A 112 26.00 -20.23 -5.61
CA ALA A 112 26.72 -20.20 -6.89
C ALA A 112 27.43 -18.87 -7.16
N PHE A 113 26.86 -17.74 -6.76
CA PHE A 113 27.42 -16.40 -7.02
C PHE A 113 28.79 -16.17 -6.38
N ILE A 114 29.18 -16.98 -5.39
CA ILE A 114 30.48 -16.91 -4.72
C ILE A 114 31.62 -17.23 -5.66
N HIS A 115 31.39 -18.05 -6.66
CA HIS A 115 32.41 -18.48 -7.60
C HIS A 115 32.60 -17.52 -8.78
N SER A 116 31.56 -16.74 -9.11
CA SER A 116 31.53 -15.87 -10.28
C SER A 116 31.92 -14.41 -10.01
N LEU A 117 31.68 -13.92 -8.78
CA LEU A 117 31.84 -12.54 -8.42
C LEU A 117 33.13 -12.27 -7.63
N LYS A 118 33.72 -11.08 -7.82
CA LYS A 118 34.98 -10.64 -7.16
C LYS A 118 34.82 -9.24 -6.56
N GLY A 119 35.57 -9.01 -5.48
CA GLY A 119 35.72 -7.68 -4.90
C GLY A 119 34.40 -7.04 -4.45
N ASN A 120 34.13 -5.85 -4.98
CA ASN A 120 32.97 -5.06 -4.60
C ASN A 120 31.64 -5.62 -5.12
N GLU A 121 31.62 -6.34 -6.23
CA GLU A 121 30.44 -7.02 -6.75
C GLU A 121 29.96 -8.08 -5.77
N TYR A 122 30.90 -8.89 -5.29
CA TYR A 122 30.59 -9.89 -4.27
C TYR A 122 30.04 -9.26 -3.00
N PHE A 123 30.65 -8.16 -2.52
CA PHE A 123 30.18 -7.47 -1.30
C PHE A 123 28.76 -6.93 -1.48
N ARG A 124 28.46 -6.31 -2.62
CA ARG A 124 27.10 -5.83 -2.93
C ARG A 124 26.09 -6.96 -3.00
N THR A 125 26.45 -8.07 -3.64
CA THR A 125 25.57 -9.24 -3.74
C THR A 125 25.30 -9.83 -2.37
N LEU A 126 26.30 -9.87 -1.48
CA LEU A 126 26.11 -10.29 -0.10
C LEU A 126 25.12 -9.42 0.66
N LEU A 127 25.24 -8.08 0.56
CA LEU A 127 24.26 -7.16 1.15
C LEU A 127 22.86 -7.37 0.57
N ASN A 128 22.76 -7.49 -0.74
CA ASN A 128 21.48 -7.66 -1.44
C ASN A 128 20.75 -8.96 -1.05
N GLN A 129 21.41 -9.92 -0.42
CA GLN A 129 20.75 -11.08 0.17
C GLN A 129 19.73 -10.71 1.26
N GLY A 130 19.83 -9.49 1.82
CA GLY A 130 18.87 -8.94 2.77
C GLY A 130 17.59 -8.35 2.13
N GLY A 131 17.51 -8.31 0.80
CA GLY A 131 16.38 -7.71 0.08
C GLY A 131 16.35 -6.18 0.20
N LEU A 132 15.22 -5.62 0.60
CA LEU A 132 15.03 -4.17 0.69
C LEU A 132 15.74 -3.54 1.89
N PRO A 133 16.52 -2.47 1.71
CA PRO A 133 17.08 -1.69 2.82
C PRO A 133 16.00 -0.77 3.41
N VAL A 134 15.22 -1.29 4.34
CA VAL A 134 13.99 -0.68 4.83
C VAL A 134 14.24 0.68 5.45
N ASN A 135 15.25 0.83 6.31
CA ASN A 135 15.57 2.10 6.94
C ASN A 135 15.98 3.17 5.93
N TYR A 136 16.78 2.82 4.93
CA TYR A 136 17.16 3.74 3.88
C TYR A 136 15.96 4.20 3.06
N ILE A 137 15.06 3.28 2.70
CA ILE A 137 13.86 3.60 1.91
C ILE A 137 12.90 4.50 2.70
N LYS A 138 12.78 4.33 4.01
CA LYS A 138 11.91 5.17 4.85
C LYS A 138 12.32 6.65 4.88
N ASN A 139 13.55 6.97 4.57
CA ASN A 139 14.07 8.33 4.68
C ASN A 139 13.66 9.20 3.47
N GLY A 140 12.74 10.14 3.70
CA GLY A 140 12.45 11.32 2.88
C GLY A 140 12.28 11.09 1.37
N THR A 141 13.24 11.53 0.59
CA THR A 141 13.22 11.46 -0.89
C THR A 141 13.28 10.03 -1.43
N ASN A 142 13.88 9.10 -0.70
CA ASN A 142 14.00 7.70 -1.08
C ASN A 142 12.63 7.00 -1.04
N LEU A 143 11.82 7.30 -0.02
CA LEU A 143 10.46 6.79 0.09
C LEU A 143 9.62 7.20 -1.12
N SER A 144 9.75 8.45 -1.57
CA SER A 144 9.03 8.94 -2.75
C SER A 144 9.44 8.21 -4.03
N GLY A 145 10.74 7.97 -4.24
CA GLY A 145 11.24 7.21 -5.39
C GLY A 145 10.78 5.75 -5.39
N PHE A 146 10.92 5.09 -4.25
CA PHE A 146 10.48 3.69 -4.11
C PHE A 146 8.96 3.56 -4.20
N SER A 147 8.19 4.50 -3.64
CA SER A 147 6.74 4.52 -3.77
C SER A 147 6.29 4.64 -5.23
N ARG A 148 6.93 5.53 -6.01
CA ARG A 148 6.64 5.65 -7.45
C ARG A 148 6.93 4.37 -8.22
N PHE A 149 8.07 3.75 -7.92
CA PHE A 149 8.40 2.44 -8.50
C PHE A 149 7.34 1.40 -8.15
N LEU A 150 6.99 1.26 -6.88
CA LEU A 150 6.04 0.23 -6.43
C LEU A 150 4.63 0.49 -6.96
N ILE A 151 4.18 1.74 -7.03
CA ILE A 151 2.90 2.10 -7.62
C ILE A 151 2.88 1.74 -9.11
N GLY A 152 3.91 2.13 -9.85
CA GLY A 152 4.02 1.76 -11.26
C GLY A 152 4.08 0.25 -11.45
N LEU A 153 4.80 -0.48 -10.59
CA LEU A 153 4.85 -1.94 -10.60
C LEU A 153 3.45 -2.54 -10.40
N VAL A 154 2.70 -2.08 -9.40
CA VAL A 154 1.32 -2.54 -9.15
C VAL A 154 0.40 -2.22 -10.33
N GLU A 155 0.53 -1.05 -10.95
CA GLU A 155 -0.27 -0.66 -12.13
C GLU A 155 0.04 -1.55 -13.34
N GLU A 156 1.33 -1.76 -13.65
CA GLU A 156 1.76 -2.60 -14.76
C GLU A 156 1.35 -4.06 -14.54
N LEU A 157 1.54 -4.60 -13.33
CA LEU A 157 1.11 -5.95 -12.95
C LEU A 157 -0.41 -6.13 -13.00
N SER A 158 -1.18 -5.12 -12.58
CA SER A 158 -2.65 -5.16 -12.63
C SER A 158 -3.21 -5.13 -14.05
N SER A 159 -2.42 -4.69 -15.03
CA SER A 159 -2.81 -4.62 -16.45
C SER A 159 -2.62 -5.93 -17.19
N ILE A 160 -1.89 -6.87 -16.63
CA ILE A 160 -1.59 -8.17 -17.21
C ILE A 160 -2.12 -9.29 -16.30
N ASN A 161 -2.51 -10.41 -16.91
CA ASN A 161 -2.90 -11.59 -16.14
C ASN A 161 -1.63 -12.36 -15.76
N ILE A 162 -1.22 -12.26 -14.50
CA ILE A 162 0.02 -12.87 -14.00
C ILE A 162 -0.32 -14.14 -13.25
N ASP A 163 0.43 -15.19 -13.54
CA ASP A 163 0.55 -16.32 -12.65
C ASP A 163 1.57 -16.00 -11.55
N TRP A 164 1.10 -15.87 -10.33
CA TRP A 164 1.94 -15.48 -9.19
C TRP A 164 2.84 -16.61 -8.71
N ASP A 165 2.60 -17.84 -9.14
CA ASP A 165 3.43 -19.00 -8.82
C ASP A 165 4.69 -19.07 -9.70
N ASP A 166 4.71 -18.34 -10.83
CA ASP A 166 5.86 -18.25 -11.71
C ASP A 166 6.89 -17.20 -11.24
N ASN A 167 8.16 -17.44 -11.60
CA ASN A 167 9.22 -16.46 -11.36
C ASN A 167 9.13 -15.28 -12.36
N ASN A 168 8.44 -14.25 -11.97
CA ASN A 168 8.16 -13.07 -12.79
C ASN A 168 9.26 -11.99 -12.75
N ILE A 169 10.46 -12.28 -12.21
CA ILE A 169 11.55 -11.29 -12.07
C ILE A 169 11.98 -10.73 -13.42
N ASP A 170 12.07 -11.57 -14.45
CA ASP A 170 12.49 -11.13 -15.78
C ASP A 170 11.45 -10.25 -16.46
N LEU A 171 10.18 -10.42 -16.13
CA LEU A 171 9.10 -9.56 -16.59
C LEU A 171 9.28 -8.12 -16.08
N ILE A 172 9.60 -7.98 -14.79
CA ILE A 172 9.79 -6.66 -14.17
C ILE A 172 10.92 -5.87 -14.83
N LYS A 173 11.99 -6.54 -15.24
CA LYS A 173 13.15 -5.89 -15.88
C LYS A 173 12.77 -5.06 -17.09
N ASN A 174 11.62 -5.34 -17.72
CA ASN A 174 11.11 -4.64 -18.89
C ASN A 174 10.07 -3.56 -18.56
N PHE A 175 9.70 -3.38 -17.31
CA PHE A 175 8.70 -2.39 -16.91
C PHE A 175 9.26 -0.98 -16.84
N ASN A 176 8.44 0.00 -17.19
CA ASN A 176 8.84 1.41 -17.19
C ASN A 176 9.11 1.93 -15.77
N CYS A 177 8.43 1.37 -14.78
CA CYS A 177 8.58 1.77 -13.38
C CYS A 177 10.00 1.58 -12.83
N ILE A 178 10.81 0.70 -13.42
CA ILE A 178 12.22 0.51 -13.06
C ILE A 178 13.06 1.80 -13.18
N ALA A 179 12.64 2.73 -14.02
CA ALA A 179 13.31 4.02 -14.15
C ALA A 179 13.36 4.80 -12.83
N TYR A 180 12.40 4.58 -11.93
CA TYR A 180 12.35 5.23 -10.62
C TYR A 180 13.30 4.62 -9.58
N LEU A 181 13.85 3.42 -9.83
CA LEU A 181 14.83 2.81 -8.95
C LEU A 181 16.24 3.34 -9.22
N GLY A 182 16.93 3.73 -8.15
CA GLY A 182 18.36 4.02 -8.20
C GLY A 182 19.17 2.80 -8.68
N LYS A 183 20.28 3.03 -9.35
CA LYS A 183 21.11 1.97 -9.95
C LYS A 183 21.51 0.86 -8.97
N ALA A 184 21.74 1.21 -7.70
CA ALA A 184 22.12 0.25 -6.65
C ALA A 184 20.99 -0.74 -6.30
N PHE A 185 19.74 -0.39 -6.58
CA PHE A 185 18.55 -1.20 -6.25
C PHE A 185 18.01 -2.00 -7.44
N LYS A 186 18.67 -1.94 -8.60
CA LYS A 186 18.30 -2.72 -9.80
C LYS A 186 18.95 -4.09 -9.74
N ASN A 187 18.37 -5.00 -8.96
CA ASN A 187 18.82 -6.38 -8.82
C ASN A 187 17.66 -7.33 -8.50
N ASP A 188 17.85 -8.60 -8.77
CA ASP A 188 16.80 -9.63 -8.71
C ASP A 188 16.20 -9.79 -7.31
N ASN A 189 16.98 -9.65 -6.24
CA ASN A 189 16.46 -9.74 -4.87
C ASN A 189 15.51 -8.59 -4.54
N ILE A 190 15.81 -7.37 -4.99
CA ILE A 190 14.90 -6.22 -4.83
C ILE A 190 13.63 -6.42 -5.64
N TYR A 191 13.75 -6.96 -6.85
CA TYR A 191 12.57 -7.25 -7.69
C TYR A 191 11.69 -8.31 -7.07
N ASP A 192 12.26 -9.42 -6.56
CA ASP A 192 11.51 -10.49 -5.89
C ASP A 192 10.75 -9.98 -4.67
N VAL A 193 11.43 -9.24 -3.77
CA VAL A 193 10.76 -8.62 -2.61
C VAL A 193 9.66 -7.65 -3.04
N SER A 194 9.91 -6.84 -4.07
CA SER A 194 8.94 -5.87 -4.57
C SER A 194 7.73 -6.53 -5.20
N LEU A 195 7.90 -7.67 -5.89
CA LEU A 195 6.79 -8.49 -6.39
C LEU A 195 5.88 -8.95 -5.26
N GLN A 196 6.44 -9.46 -4.17
CA GLN A 196 5.65 -9.93 -3.04
C GLN A 196 4.87 -8.80 -2.38
N ILE A 197 5.50 -7.62 -2.22
CA ILE A 197 4.80 -6.43 -1.71
C ILE A 197 3.67 -6.01 -2.68
N ALA A 198 3.93 -6.00 -3.99
CA ALA A 198 2.92 -5.67 -4.99
C ALA A 198 1.76 -6.68 -4.96
N HIS A 199 2.06 -7.97 -4.84
CA HIS A 199 1.04 -9.01 -4.68
C HIS A 199 0.19 -8.77 -3.42
N ALA A 200 0.80 -8.49 -2.27
CA ALA A 200 0.08 -8.17 -1.04
C ALA A 200 -0.81 -6.92 -1.17
N ILE A 201 -0.41 -5.95 -2.00
CA ILE A 201 -1.21 -4.75 -2.28
C ILE A 201 -2.39 -5.07 -3.21
N ILE A 202 -2.17 -5.85 -4.26
CA ILE A 202 -3.19 -6.19 -5.27
C ILE A 202 -4.25 -7.12 -4.69
N SER A 203 -3.82 -8.17 -3.97
CA SER A 203 -4.71 -9.15 -3.33
C SER A 203 -5.36 -8.64 -2.05
N GLU A 204 -4.87 -7.54 -1.48
CA GLU A 204 -5.22 -7.02 -0.15
C GLU A 204 -4.91 -8.00 1.01
N GLU A 205 -4.06 -9.00 0.77
CA GLU A 205 -3.68 -10.03 1.73
C GLU A 205 -2.26 -9.86 2.25
N ASP A 206 -2.11 -9.63 3.56
CA ASP A 206 -0.81 -9.43 4.20
C ASP A 206 0.05 -10.72 4.29
N ARG A 207 -0.54 -11.90 4.09
CA ARG A 207 0.21 -13.17 4.07
C ARG A 207 1.32 -13.23 3.01
N TRP A 208 1.21 -12.42 1.96
CA TRP A 208 2.20 -12.32 0.89
C TRP A 208 3.37 -11.38 1.21
N LEU A 209 3.34 -10.70 2.36
CA LEU A 209 4.44 -9.83 2.74
C LEU A 209 5.73 -10.63 2.92
N PRO A 210 6.84 -10.09 2.41
CA PRO A 210 8.12 -10.81 2.39
C PRO A 210 8.73 -10.97 3.79
N TYR A 211 8.23 -10.25 4.79
CA TYR A 211 8.79 -10.23 6.14
C TYR A 211 7.71 -10.51 7.18
N ASP A 212 8.11 -10.89 8.38
CA ASP A 212 7.20 -11.18 9.47
C ASP A 212 6.52 -9.90 10.00
N ASP A 213 5.26 -9.99 10.44
CA ASP A 213 4.48 -8.89 11.02
C ASP A 213 5.11 -8.26 12.26
N THR A 214 6.03 -8.96 12.91
CA THR A 214 6.80 -8.45 14.06
C THR A 214 7.83 -7.38 13.66
N ASP A 215 8.12 -7.21 12.37
CA ASP A 215 8.99 -6.13 11.89
C ASP A 215 8.19 -4.81 11.78
N SER A 216 8.18 -4.04 12.86
CA SER A 216 7.49 -2.75 12.95
C SER A 216 7.88 -1.80 11.80
N SER A 217 9.13 -1.84 11.39
CA SER A 217 9.70 -0.97 10.34
C SER A 217 9.10 -1.28 8.98
N LEU A 218 8.98 -2.54 8.63
CA LEU A 218 8.39 -2.94 7.35
C LEU A 218 6.88 -2.79 7.35
N SER A 219 6.22 -3.12 8.46
CA SER A 219 4.78 -2.92 8.62
C SER A 219 4.39 -1.46 8.39
N GLU A 220 5.16 -0.50 8.94
CA GLU A 220 4.96 0.93 8.71
C GLU A 220 5.20 1.33 7.24
N LEU A 221 6.28 0.83 6.62
CA LEU A 221 6.55 1.06 5.21
C LEU A 221 5.40 0.54 4.34
N THR A 222 4.97 -0.70 4.55
CA THR A 222 3.88 -1.30 3.79
C THR A 222 2.56 -0.56 3.99
N LYS A 223 2.23 -0.16 5.21
CA LYS A 223 1.04 0.67 5.49
C LYS A 223 1.11 2.02 4.75
N SER A 224 2.28 2.65 4.73
CA SER A 224 2.50 3.89 4.02
C SER A 224 2.36 3.72 2.51
N LEU A 225 2.91 2.65 1.95
CA LEU A 225 2.80 2.31 0.52
C LEU A 225 1.37 1.95 0.12
N LYS A 226 0.65 1.16 0.92
CA LYS A 226 -0.77 0.87 0.70
C LYS A 226 -1.63 2.14 0.74
N ARG A 227 -1.33 3.06 1.65
CA ARG A 227 -2.03 4.36 1.74
C ARG A 227 -1.76 5.21 0.49
N GLU A 228 -0.49 5.29 0.08
CA GLU A 228 -0.09 6.03 -1.10
C GLU A 228 -0.68 5.44 -2.38
N TYR A 229 -0.64 4.12 -2.54
CA TYR A 229 -1.29 3.42 -3.66
C TYR A 229 -2.80 3.71 -3.71
N ARG A 230 -3.49 3.61 -2.57
CA ARG A 230 -4.93 3.95 -2.51
C ARG A 230 -5.17 5.40 -2.88
N ARG A 231 -4.31 6.33 -2.44
CA ARG A 231 -4.38 7.75 -2.80
C ARG A 231 -4.23 7.94 -4.30
N VAL A 232 -3.18 7.40 -4.90
CA VAL A 232 -2.91 7.51 -6.35
C VAL A 232 -4.02 6.83 -7.15
N LYS A 233 -4.43 5.62 -6.76
CA LYS A 233 -5.54 4.90 -7.40
C LYS A 233 -6.86 5.69 -7.30
N SER A 234 -7.10 6.39 -6.20
CA SER A 234 -8.26 7.27 -6.06
C SER A 234 -8.14 8.52 -6.94
N GLU A 235 -6.94 9.09 -7.06
CA GLU A 235 -6.67 10.23 -7.94
C GLU A 235 -6.83 9.87 -9.42
N HIS A 236 -6.39 8.69 -9.84
CA HIS A 236 -6.57 8.21 -11.22
C HIS A 236 -8.00 7.75 -11.53
N ARG A 237 -8.79 7.40 -10.52
CA ARG A 237 -10.20 7.02 -10.64
C ARG A 237 -11.14 8.12 -10.17
N THR A 238 -10.68 9.36 -10.01
CA THR A 238 -11.55 10.44 -9.57
C THR A 238 -12.63 10.66 -10.62
N LYS A 239 -13.80 10.08 -10.34
CA LYS A 239 -15.01 10.47 -11.01
C LYS A 239 -15.17 11.98 -10.82
N PRO A 240 -15.66 12.71 -11.80
CA PRO A 240 -15.84 14.18 -11.71
C PRO A 240 -16.65 14.56 -10.48
N LEU A 241 -17.47 13.66 -10.05
CA LEU A 241 -18.37 13.81 -8.92
C LEU A 241 -18.51 12.46 -8.23
N SER A 242 -18.34 12.42 -6.92
CA SER A 242 -18.79 11.33 -6.08
C SER A 242 -19.89 11.81 -5.15
N LEU A 243 -20.86 10.93 -4.93
CA LEU A 243 -21.98 11.18 -4.03
C LEU A 243 -21.76 10.37 -2.76
N SER A 244 -22.01 11.00 -1.63
CA SER A 244 -22.06 10.31 -0.34
C SER A 244 -23.26 10.79 0.46
N TRP A 245 -23.76 9.93 1.33
CA TRP A 245 -24.91 10.25 2.14
C TRP A 245 -24.48 10.79 3.49
N LYS A 246 -25.12 11.89 3.92
CA LYS A 246 -24.93 12.48 5.23
C LYS A 246 -26.25 12.58 5.96
N LEU A 247 -26.24 12.22 7.23
CA LEU A 247 -27.33 12.41 8.16
C LEU A 247 -27.01 13.60 9.07
N ARG A 248 -27.91 14.56 9.16
CA ARG A 248 -27.79 15.69 10.09
C ARG A 248 -28.91 15.64 11.10
N LEU A 249 -28.58 15.44 12.36
CA LEU A 249 -29.56 15.52 13.45
C LEU A 249 -29.96 16.97 13.70
N THR A 250 -31.25 17.25 13.65
CA THR A 250 -31.81 18.57 14.02
C THR A 250 -32.28 18.58 15.46
N SER A 251 -32.56 17.38 16.01
CA SER A 251 -32.82 17.13 17.42
C SER A 251 -32.52 15.66 17.74
N SER A 252 -32.69 15.24 18.98
CA SER A 252 -32.54 13.82 19.36
C SER A 252 -33.54 12.88 18.68
N LYS A 253 -34.59 13.40 18.08
CA LYS A 253 -35.68 12.62 17.44
C LYS A 253 -35.93 12.99 15.98
N THR A 254 -35.20 13.95 15.44
CA THR A 254 -35.39 14.41 14.07
C THR A 254 -34.08 14.56 13.35
N ALA A 255 -34.06 14.12 12.10
CA ALA A 255 -32.88 14.20 11.22
C ALA A 255 -33.27 14.55 9.78
N ASN A 256 -32.34 15.09 9.06
CA ASN A 256 -32.42 15.25 7.61
C ASN A 256 -31.31 14.44 6.93
N LEU A 257 -31.64 13.77 5.84
CA LEU A 257 -30.72 13.09 4.98
C LEU A 257 -30.28 14.04 3.85
N PHE A 258 -28.99 14.11 3.59
CA PHE A 258 -28.40 14.93 2.55
C PHE A 258 -27.56 14.07 1.61
N VAL A 259 -27.59 14.41 0.34
CA VAL A 259 -26.59 13.97 -0.63
C VAL A 259 -25.45 14.96 -0.59
N ASN A 260 -24.28 14.51 -0.16
CA ASN A 260 -23.07 15.30 -0.18
C ASN A 260 -22.37 15.13 -1.53
N LEU A 261 -22.14 16.23 -2.19
CA LEU A 261 -21.46 16.30 -3.47
C LEU A 261 -19.96 16.49 -3.24
N ASN A 262 -19.20 15.45 -3.51
CA ASN A 262 -17.74 15.57 -3.54
C ASN A 262 -17.30 15.84 -4.98
N ILE A 263 -17.16 17.13 -5.33
CA ILE A 263 -16.83 17.59 -6.67
C ILE A 263 -15.33 17.86 -6.72
N VAL A 264 -14.61 17.12 -7.58
CA VAL A 264 -13.15 17.27 -7.68
C VAL A 264 -12.76 18.54 -8.45
N LYS A 265 -11.58 19.09 -8.13
CA LYS A 265 -11.08 20.32 -8.76
C LYS A 265 -10.56 20.08 -10.17
N GLU A 266 -9.94 18.93 -10.42
CA GLU A 266 -9.35 18.56 -11.70
C GLU A 266 -9.70 17.12 -12.06
N ILE A 267 -9.92 16.87 -13.35
CA ILE A 267 -10.29 15.56 -13.89
C ILE A 267 -9.45 15.28 -15.12
N SER A 268 -9.01 14.03 -15.26
CA SER A 268 -8.43 13.53 -16.50
C SER A 268 -9.52 13.04 -17.45
N SER A 269 -9.35 13.25 -18.75
CA SER A 269 -10.24 12.67 -19.77
C SER A 269 -10.38 11.15 -19.67
N LYS A 270 -9.35 10.46 -19.16
CA LYS A 270 -9.39 9.00 -18.92
C LYS A 270 -10.40 8.60 -17.84
N SER A 271 -10.79 9.54 -16.98
CA SER A 271 -11.78 9.29 -15.91
C SER A 271 -13.23 9.34 -16.40
N ILE A 272 -13.45 9.77 -17.63
CA ILE A 272 -14.78 9.92 -18.23
C ILE A 272 -14.87 9.03 -19.46
N GLU A 273 -15.58 7.94 -19.32
CA GLU A 273 -15.77 7.00 -20.41
C GLU A 273 -16.53 7.66 -21.57
N GLY A 274 -16.03 7.46 -22.79
CA GLY A 274 -16.64 8.01 -24.00
C GLY A 274 -16.40 9.50 -24.26
N LEU A 275 -15.66 10.21 -23.39
CA LEU A 275 -15.34 11.61 -23.61
C LEU A 275 -14.27 11.78 -24.71
N ASN A 276 -14.63 12.45 -25.81
CA ASN A 276 -13.67 12.88 -26.81
C ASN A 276 -12.95 14.15 -26.36
N TYR A 277 -11.79 14.01 -25.72
CA TYR A 277 -11.00 15.14 -25.19
C TYR A 277 -10.46 16.08 -26.28
N GLN A 278 -10.39 15.63 -27.52
CA GLN A 278 -9.94 16.51 -28.64
C GLN A 278 -11.01 17.50 -29.04
N SER A 279 -12.26 17.08 -29.07
CA SER A 279 -13.40 17.93 -29.43
C SER A 279 -14.08 18.62 -28.24
N CYS A 280 -14.01 18.02 -27.06
CA CYS A 280 -14.59 18.59 -25.86
C CYS A 280 -13.64 19.64 -25.24
N TYR A 281 -14.03 20.91 -25.22
CA TYR A 281 -13.31 21.97 -24.56
C TYR A 281 -13.84 22.26 -23.15
N THR A 282 -15.19 22.24 -23.00
CA THR A 282 -15.86 22.37 -21.70
C THR A 282 -16.85 21.24 -21.53
N PHE A 283 -17.17 20.91 -20.27
CA PHE A 283 -18.28 20.04 -19.96
C PHE A 283 -18.97 20.47 -18.65
N ASP A 284 -20.26 20.22 -18.58
CA ASP A 284 -21.11 20.52 -17.44
C ASP A 284 -21.56 19.24 -16.75
N VAL A 285 -21.53 19.23 -15.42
CA VAL A 285 -21.97 18.12 -14.58
C VAL A 285 -23.25 18.51 -13.87
N PHE A 286 -24.31 17.73 -14.09
CA PHE A 286 -25.62 17.91 -13.49
C PHE A 286 -25.95 16.77 -12.54
N VAL A 287 -26.60 17.10 -11.44
CA VAL A 287 -27.21 16.16 -10.49
C VAL A 287 -28.68 16.49 -10.38
N SER A 288 -29.57 15.57 -10.72
CA SER A 288 -31.01 15.80 -10.72
C SER A 288 -31.42 17.10 -11.45
N GLY A 289 -30.79 17.37 -12.60
CA GLY A 289 -31.03 18.57 -13.38
C GLY A 289 -30.40 19.89 -12.86
N ILE A 290 -29.72 19.83 -11.71
CA ILE A 290 -29.02 20.98 -11.15
C ILE A 290 -27.57 20.97 -11.64
N LEU A 291 -27.09 22.06 -12.24
CA LEU A 291 -25.69 22.23 -12.61
C LEU A 291 -24.83 22.33 -11.34
N VAL A 292 -23.95 21.33 -11.12
CA VAL A 292 -23.10 21.24 -9.93
C VAL A 292 -21.62 21.45 -10.21
N GLY A 293 -21.20 21.35 -11.46
CA GLY A 293 -19.83 21.59 -11.86
C GLY A 293 -19.71 21.96 -13.33
N LYS A 294 -18.90 22.95 -13.61
CA LYS A 294 -18.48 23.31 -14.96
C LYS A 294 -16.96 23.16 -15.05
N TYR A 295 -16.49 22.44 -16.08
CA TYR A 295 -15.08 22.14 -16.27
C TYR A 295 -14.60 22.67 -17.61
N VAL A 296 -13.37 23.23 -17.61
CA VAL A 296 -12.71 23.75 -18.81
C VAL A 296 -11.39 23.01 -18.98
N ARG A 297 -11.06 22.69 -20.21
CA ARG A 297 -9.80 22.06 -20.53
C ARG A 297 -8.61 22.96 -20.18
N LYS A 298 -7.81 22.51 -19.23
CA LYS A 298 -6.63 23.22 -18.72
C LYS A 298 -5.39 22.95 -19.58
N SER A 299 -5.18 21.67 -19.90
CA SER A 299 -4.00 21.24 -20.66
C SER A 299 -4.28 19.94 -21.41
N LEU A 300 -3.46 19.70 -22.45
CA LEU A 300 -3.40 18.42 -23.14
C LEU A 300 -2.28 17.58 -22.53
N VAL A 301 -2.52 16.29 -22.39
CA VAL A 301 -1.54 15.31 -21.97
C VAL A 301 -0.91 14.71 -23.21
N LYS A 302 0.41 14.74 -23.29
CA LYS A 302 1.18 14.18 -24.41
C LYS A 302 1.99 12.97 -23.93
N ASP A 303 2.20 12.03 -24.81
CA ASP A 303 3.14 10.93 -24.60
C ASP A 303 4.59 11.35 -24.85
N ASP A 304 5.52 10.40 -24.70
CA ASP A 304 6.94 10.63 -24.91
C ASP A 304 7.31 10.96 -26.38
N LYS A 305 6.41 10.70 -27.31
CA LYS A 305 6.54 11.06 -28.75
C LYS A 305 5.92 12.41 -29.06
N GLY A 306 5.30 13.06 -28.08
CA GLY A 306 4.62 14.34 -28.24
C GLY A 306 3.19 14.22 -28.77
N GLU A 307 2.66 13.02 -28.95
CA GLU A 307 1.28 12.79 -29.37
C GLU A 307 0.30 13.06 -28.22
N VAL A 308 -0.83 13.64 -28.56
CA VAL A 308 -1.87 13.97 -27.56
C VAL A 308 -2.66 12.71 -27.21
N ILE A 309 -2.51 12.26 -25.97
CA ILE A 309 -3.15 11.03 -25.44
C ILE A 309 -4.27 11.31 -24.44
N GLY A 310 -4.52 12.56 -24.09
CA GLY A 310 -5.55 12.94 -23.12
C GLY A 310 -5.64 14.43 -22.88
N ALA A 311 -6.48 14.81 -21.94
CA ALA A 311 -6.61 16.18 -21.46
C ALA A 311 -6.89 16.22 -19.96
N ILE A 312 -6.48 17.32 -19.32
CA ILE A 312 -6.83 17.67 -17.94
C ILE A 312 -7.84 18.81 -17.99
N TYR A 313 -8.91 18.67 -17.24
CA TYR A 313 -9.96 19.68 -17.09
C TYR A 313 -9.96 20.22 -15.68
N SER A 314 -10.04 21.52 -15.53
CA SER A 314 -10.18 22.21 -14.24
C SER A 314 -11.59 22.72 -14.03
N ARG A 315 -12.09 22.55 -12.82
CA ARG A 315 -13.40 23.05 -12.42
C ARG A 315 -13.41 24.56 -12.34
N ILE A 316 -14.39 25.18 -12.97
CA ILE A 316 -14.81 26.55 -12.70
C ILE A 316 -15.80 26.51 -11.54
N THR A 317 -15.66 27.42 -10.57
CA THR A 317 -16.55 27.48 -9.41
C THR A 317 -17.98 27.77 -9.87
N VAL A 318 -18.89 26.87 -9.55
CA VAL A 318 -20.32 27.04 -9.67
C VAL A 318 -20.86 27.21 -8.25
N GLY A 319 -21.62 28.24 -7.99
CA GLY A 319 -22.12 28.58 -6.66
C GLY A 319 -23.23 27.65 -6.16
N VAL A 320 -22.93 26.37 -6.04
CA VAL A 320 -23.88 25.35 -5.55
C VAL A 320 -23.42 24.85 -4.17
N ALA A 321 -24.39 24.67 -3.26
CA ALA A 321 -24.15 24.06 -1.96
C ALA A 321 -23.62 22.62 -2.14
N ASN A 322 -22.62 22.24 -1.37
CA ASN A 322 -22.06 20.90 -1.44
C ASN A 322 -23.02 19.80 -0.91
N ASP A 323 -24.03 20.18 -0.15
CA ASP A 323 -25.04 19.27 0.42
C ASP A 323 -26.41 19.60 -0.13
N ILE A 324 -27.06 18.63 -0.77
CA ILE A 324 -28.44 18.74 -1.27
C ILE A 324 -29.34 17.93 -0.33
N LYS A 325 -30.38 18.57 0.22
CA LYS A 325 -31.37 17.86 1.03
C LYS A 325 -32.11 16.85 0.17
N TRP A 326 -32.12 15.61 0.60
CA TRP A 326 -32.88 14.56 -0.08
C TRP A 326 -34.40 14.73 0.17
N SER A 327 -35.20 14.64 -0.89
CA SER A 327 -36.65 14.89 -0.87
C SER A 327 -37.49 13.62 -0.89
N GLY A 328 -36.87 12.44 -0.80
CA GLY A 328 -37.58 11.15 -0.87
C GLY A 328 -37.63 10.56 -2.28
N GLU A 329 -37.28 11.34 -3.31
CA GLU A 329 -37.18 10.79 -4.65
C GLU A 329 -35.85 10.06 -4.87
N PRO A 330 -35.82 9.02 -5.74
CA PRO A 330 -34.57 8.37 -6.08
C PRO A 330 -33.62 9.42 -6.68
N VAL A 331 -32.50 9.63 -6.05
CA VAL A 331 -31.43 10.44 -6.61
C VAL A 331 -30.84 9.60 -7.73
N VAL A 332 -31.04 9.82 -9.08
CA VAL A 332 -30.30 10.64 -9.64
C VAL A 332 -29.44 10.33 -10.81
N GLU A 333 -29.64 10.96 -11.81
CA GLU A 333 -28.76 10.97 -12.95
C GLU A 333 -27.68 12.04 -12.75
N VAL A 334 -26.43 11.63 -12.78
CA VAL A 334 -25.32 12.54 -13.07
C VAL A 334 -25.16 12.57 -14.58
N LYS A 335 -25.46 13.71 -15.17
CA LYS A 335 -25.35 13.93 -16.61
C LYS A 335 -24.13 14.79 -16.89
N ILE A 336 -23.37 14.44 -17.93
CA ILE A 336 -22.30 15.30 -18.46
C ILE A 336 -22.74 15.75 -19.84
N ARG A 337 -22.65 17.04 -20.08
CA ARG A 337 -22.86 17.67 -21.36
C ARG A 337 -21.56 18.26 -21.86
N CYS A 338 -21.19 17.97 -23.10
CA CYS A 338 -20.03 18.55 -23.75
C CYS A 338 -20.48 19.65 -24.73
N ASP A 339 -19.74 20.76 -24.80
CA ASP A 339 -20.08 21.92 -25.63
C ASP A 339 -20.28 21.61 -27.12
N ASN A 340 -19.54 20.67 -27.65
CA ASN A 340 -19.55 20.31 -29.09
C ASN A 340 -20.37 19.05 -29.39
N ASP A 341 -21.00 18.49 -28.39
CA ASP A 341 -21.75 17.24 -28.51
C ASP A 341 -22.92 17.30 -27.53
N ASP A 342 -24.13 17.47 -28.06
CA ASP A 342 -25.35 17.46 -27.26
C ASP A 342 -25.70 16.12 -26.64
N ARG A 343 -24.84 15.07 -26.85
CA ARG A 343 -25.03 13.79 -26.21
C ARG A 343 -24.82 13.91 -24.71
N LEU A 344 -25.82 13.45 -24.00
CA LEU A 344 -25.69 13.22 -22.55
C LEU A 344 -24.88 11.94 -22.36
N PHE A 345 -23.73 12.06 -21.72
CA PHE A 345 -22.95 10.90 -21.34
C PHE A 345 -23.69 10.11 -20.27
N PRO A 346 -23.55 8.77 -20.25
CA PRO A 346 -24.21 7.94 -19.25
C PRO A 346 -23.76 8.31 -17.84
N THR A 347 -24.60 8.03 -16.89
CA THR A 347 -24.40 8.31 -15.46
C THR A 347 -23.05 7.85 -14.96
N LEU A 348 -22.18 8.75 -14.57
CA LEU A 348 -20.82 8.43 -14.09
C LEU A 348 -20.78 7.87 -12.69
N CYS A 349 -21.78 8.15 -11.89
CA CYS A 349 -21.97 7.57 -10.57
C CYS A 349 -23.44 7.62 -10.17
N GLY A 350 -24.01 6.44 -9.94
CA GLY A 350 -25.27 6.32 -9.23
C GLY A 350 -24.98 6.19 -7.76
N SER A 351 -25.61 7.01 -6.93
CA SER A 351 -25.74 6.74 -5.50
C SER A 351 -27.19 6.43 -5.27
N TYR A 352 -27.48 5.20 -4.93
CA TYR A 352 -28.83 4.83 -4.50
C TYR A 352 -29.04 5.37 -3.09
N PRO A 353 -30.26 5.83 -2.75
CA PRO A 353 -30.58 6.16 -1.37
C PRO A 353 -30.33 4.96 -0.48
N PRO A 354 -29.89 5.18 0.77
CA PRO A 354 -29.73 4.09 1.72
C PRO A 354 -31.01 3.26 1.85
N ASN A 355 -30.90 1.96 1.71
CA ASN A 355 -32.03 1.07 1.95
C ASN A 355 -32.16 0.84 3.47
N PHE A 356 -33.08 1.53 4.10
CA PHE A 356 -33.32 1.41 5.54
C PHE A 356 -34.10 0.14 5.93
N GLU A 357 -34.48 -0.72 5.00
CA GLU A 357 -34.95 -2.08 5.35
C GLU A 357 -33.84 -2.88 6.03
N CYS A 358 -32.59 -2.57 5.75
CA CYS A 358 -31.42 -3.04 6.48
C CYS A 358 -30.83 -1.91 7.33
N PRO A 359 -30.21 -2.19 8.49
CA PRO A 359 -29.53 -1.17 9.27
C PRO A 359 -28.45 -0.45 8.48
N GLN A 360 -28.54 0.87 8.41
CA GLN A 360 -27.57 1.74 7.76
C GLN A 360 -26.76 2.48 8.81
N VAL A 361 -25.45 2.31 8.81
CA VAL A 361 -24.57 2.89 9.83
C VAL A 361 -23.95 4.19 9.33
N PHE A 362 -24.12 5.24 10.13
CA PHE A 362 -23.56 6.54 9.88
C PHE A 362 -22.52 6.86 10.97
N GLN A 363 -21.33 7.18 10.55
CA GLN A 363 -20.23 7.56 11.42
C GLN A 363 -20.24 9.07 11.63
N MET A 364 -20.09 9.52 12.87
CA MET A 364 -19.99 10.93 13.21
C MET A 364 -18.78 11.57 12.53
N LEU A 365 -19.01 12.69 11.84
CA LEU A 365 -17.97 13.52 11.24
C LEU A 365 -17.72 14.77 12.07
N ASP A 366 -18.79 15.37 12.57
CA ASP A 366 -18.80 16.62 13.32
C ASP A 366 -20.05 16.62 14.20
N ASP A 367 -20.22 17.60 15.08
CA ASP A 367 -21.37 17.71 15.97
C ASP A 367 -22.68 17.60 15.17
N ASN A 368 -23.44 16.53 15.46
CA ASN A 368 -24.72 16.21 14.81
C ASN A 368 -24.68 15.93 13.30
N VAL A 369 -23.50 15.77 12.69
CA VAL A 369 -23.34 15.39 11.28
C VAL A 369 -22.65 14.03 11.17
N TYR A 370 -23.27 13.11 10.45
CA TYR A 370 -22.84 11.73 10.29
C TYR A 370 -22.72 11.37 8.80
N SER A 371 -21.74 10.56 8.43
CA SER A 371 -21.56 10.07 7.05
C SER A 371 -21.86 8.58 6.99
N LEU A 372 -22.59 8.15 5.96
CA LEU A 372 -22.81 6.72 5.68
C LEU A 372 -21.51 6.02 5.41
N LYS A 373 -21.30 4.86 6.04
CA LYS A 373 -20.11 4.01 5.87
C LYS A 373 -20.54 2.56 5.62
N SER A 374 -19.79 1.89 4.76
CA SER A 374 -19.96 0.46 4.51
C SER A 374 -19.40 -0.41 5.63
N THR A 375 -18.44 0.13 6.41
CA THR A 375 -17.85 -0.54 7.57
C THR A 375 -17.70 0.49 8.68
N ALA A 376 -18.30 0.26 9.83
CA ALA A 376 -18.20 1.15 10.98
C ALA A 376 -17.25 0.52 12.02
N ASN A 377 -16.06 1.11 12.13
CA ASN A 377 -15.21 0.89 13.29
C ASN A 377 -15.34 2.10 14.20
N ALA A 378 -15.80 1.88 15.43
CA ALA A 378 -15.66 2.75 16.56
C ALA A 378 -16.85 3.63 17.01
N GLU A 379 -16.59 4.30 18.08
CA GLU A 379 -17.39 5.15 18.93
C GLU A 379 -18.18 6.24 18.16
N ASN A 380 -19.33 6.61 18.70
CA ASN A 380 -20.18 7.69 18.19
C ASN A 380 -20.80 7.46 16.79
N ASN A 381 -21.24 6.25 16.51
CA ASN A 381 -22.00 5.94 15.32
C ASN A 381 -23.52 5.96 15.62
N ILE A 382 -24.32 6.19 14.58
CA ILE A 382 -25.77 6.02 14.63
C ILE A 382 -26.18 5.02 13.55
N ALA A 383 -26.93 3.99 13.91
CA ALA A 383 -27.59 3.12 12.94
C ALA A 383 -29.05 3.55 12.79
N VAL A 384 -29.52 3.64 11.54
CA VAL A 384 -30.90 3.94 11.17
C VAL A 384 -31.47 2.78 10.38
N PHE A 385 -32.67 2.34 10.71
CA PHE A 385 -33.33 1.18 10.13
C PHE A 385 -34.86 1.31 10.15
N SER A 386 -35.54 0.47 9.39
CA SER A 386 -37.00 0.41 9.36
C SER A 386 -37.58 0.12 10.77
N THR A 387 -38.72 0.70 11.05
CA THR A 387 -39.48 0.45 12.30
C THR A 387 -39.90 -1.00 12.49
N ASN A 388 -39.80 -1.82 11.44
CA ASN A 388 -40.05 -3.27 11.52
C ASN A 388 -38.98 -4.03 12.31
N TRP A 389 -37.80 -3.43 12.49
CA TRP A 389 -36.73 -3.99 13.29
C TRP A 389 -36.91 -3.59 14.76
N LYS A 390 -36.84 -4.58 15.66
CA LYS A 390 -36.82 -4.35 17.10
C LYS A 390 -35.40 -4.53 17.61
N CYS A 391 -34.83 -3.47 18.14
CA CYS A 391 -33.52 -3.48 18.77
C CYS A 391 -33.62 -2.81 20.14
N ASP A 392 -33.10 -3.44 21.18
CA ASP A 392 -33.06 -2.86 22.51
C ASP A 392 -32.26 -1.57 22.53
N GLY A 393 -32.81 -0.53 23.19
CA GLY A 393 -32.17 0.78 23.20
C GLY A 393 -32.41 1.65 21.95
N SER A 394 -33.18 1.15 20.97
CA SER A 394 -33.58 1.99 19.83
C SER A 394 -34.65 3.01 20.19
N HIS A 395 -34.63 4.13 19.52
CA HIS A 395 -35.62 5.21 19.65
C HIS A 395 -36.18 5.58 18.27
N ASN A 396 -37.33 6.19 18.25
CA ASN A 396 -37.94 6.67 17.02
C ASN A 396 -37.20 7.90 16.51
N LEU A 397 -36.88 7.90 15.22
CA LEU A 397 -36.24 9.00 14.49
C LEU A 397 -37.12 9.41 13.31
N LEU A 398 -37.53 10.66 13.27
CA LEU A 398 -38.22 11.26 12.13
C LEU A 398 -37.17 11.71 11.11
N LEU A 399 -37.00 10.96 10.02
CA LEU A 399 -36.04 11.23 8.97
C LEU A 399 -36.75 11.79 7.74
N ASN A 400 -36.51 13.05 7.40
CA ASN A 400 -37.19 13.76 6.32
C ASN A 400 -38.73 13.70 6.39
N GLY A 401 -39.31 13.51 7.56
CA GLY A 401 -40.75 13.41 7.74
C GLY A 401 -41.30 11.99 7.83
N GLU A 402 -40.50 10.98 7.58
CA GLU A 402 -40.84 9.56 7.73
C GLU A 402 -40.27 8.97 9.02
N LEU A 403 -40.97 7.99 9.59
CA LEU A 403 -40.61 7.40 10.87
C LEU A 403 -39.68 6.19 10.67
N TYR A 404 -38.52 6.24 11.29
CA TYR A 404 -37.52 5.16 11.35
C TYR A 404 -37.14 4.88 12.79
N SER A 405 -36.45 3.76 13.00
CA SER A 405 -35.80 3.43 14.27
C SER A 405 -34.30 3.80 14.18
N ALA A 406 -33.75 4.31 15.27
CA ALA A 406 -32.33 4.63 15.35
C ALA A 406 -31.74 4.16 16.69
N ILE A 407 -30.48 3.78 16.67
CA ILE A 407 -29.69 3.48 17.86
C ILE A 407 -28.35 4.22 17.77
N LYS A 408 -27.97 4.91 18.85
CA LYS A 408 -26.67 5.59 18.93
C LYS A 408 -25.71 4.73 19.74
N PHE A 409 -24.54 4.46 19.20
CA PHE A 409 -23.49 3.70 19.86
C PHE A 409 -22.53 4.66 20.56
N THR A 410 -22.38 4.48 21.87
CA THR A 410 -21.46 5.27 22.71
C THR A 410 -20.18 4.53 23.03
N ASP A 411 -20.16 3.21 22.86
CA ASP A 411 -19.03 2.34 23.16
C ASP A 411 -18.57 1.56 21.93
N LYS A 412 -17.35 0.99 22.01
CA LYS A 412 -16.77 0.14 20.96
C LYS A 412 -17.54 -1.17 20.81
N VAL A 413 -18.71 -1.14 20.22
CA VAL A 413 -19.44 -2.36 19.86
C VAL A 413 -19.24 -2.59 18.37
N GLY A 414 -18.53 -3.64 18.01
CA GLY A 414 -18.41 -4.09 16.64
C GLY A 414 -19.76 -4.65 16.18
N ILE A 415 -20.41 -4.00 15.23
CA ILE A 415 -21.53 -4.59 14.50
C ILE A 415 -20.96 -5.19 13.22
N VAL A 416 -21.07 -6.51 13.09
CA VAL A 416 -20.93 -7.19 11.80
C VAL A 416 -22.31 -7.19 11.18
N ILE A 417 -22.47 -6.42 10.08
CA ILE A 417 -23.67 -6.43 9.25
C ILE A 417 -23.50 -7.47 8.16
#